data_87a2a3ccf87190c4e2a920ed12f4110d
#
_entry.id   87a2a3ccf87190c4e2a920ed12f4110d
#
_cell.length_a   1.000
_cell.length_b   1.000
_cell.length_c   1.000
_cell.angle_alpha   90.00
_cell.angle_beta   90.00
_cell.angle_gamma   90.00
#
_symmetry.space_group_name_H-M   'P 1'
#
loop_
_entity.id
_entity.type
_entity.pdbx_description
1 polymer ?
#
loop_
_entity_poly.entity_id
_entity_poly.type
_entity_poly.pdbx_seq_one_letter_code
_entity_poly.pdbx_strand_id
1 'polypeptide(L)'
;MSQDSRVRLAVCVLLPFAAGYYLSYLFRCINALIAGDLVAELGLSAADLGLLTSAYFLLFAAVQLPCGVLLDRYGPRLVDSALLLVASAGSLMFALAEGVWTLMLGRALIGLGVAVGLMAGLKAIVLWFPPERVALVNGWYIMLGALGALSATGPAEAVVQGIGWRGLFAMLAASTAVVALLILLVVPEKKPARGAGSSRKTSFFMIYRDPRFWRIAPLAALGVGTSFSLQGLWAAPWLTDVAGLDRSAVVEHLILMAAVLSASALLVGALAERLRRAGIPTELFLAGTLALSMAAQLALLLDLPVSSYLLFGIIAAGGATPVLSFAILARYFPSEVAGRANAALGVLNMGTAFALQCLSGLIIAQWTADGGHYPAQAHEAAMGAGLALQLIALAVFLAPKRRVQPMPMAHAVARALGFDASAVESMPAQYRAALSVWRRHVAQTRRQATAWRFAAVASMALCVGLAGTLSLALIRPAVALHVVEENPLTSESDGAPSAVKVTMPLLPWESTRIPLKPPIQDSRAVVEPDEP
;
A
#
# COMPACT_ATOMS: atom_id res chain seq x y z
N MET A 1 28.08 28.45 -3.13
CA MET A 1 27.89 27.85 -4.47
C MET A 1 27.30 28.89 -5.40
N SER A 2 27.91 29.12 -6.56
CA SER A 2 27.34 29.97 -7.61
C SER A 2 26.01 29.40 -8.14
N GLN A 3 25.20 30.24 -8.81
CA GLN A 3 23.94 29.80 -9.42
C GLN A 3 24.19 28.70 -10.45
N ASP A 4 25.21 28.85 -11.28
CA ASP A 4 25.60 27.87 -12.31
C ASP A 4 25.98 26.50 -11.70
N SER A 5 26.67 26.49 -10.57
CA SER A 5 27.01 25.28 -9.82
C SER A 5 25.76 24.53 -9.34
N ARG A 6 24.70 25.24 -8.96
CA ARG A 6 23.42 24.67 -8.47
C ARG A 6 22.64 24.06 -9.60
N VAL A 7 22.53 24.77 -10.72
CA VAL A 7 21.85 24.29 -11.93
C VAL A 7 22.56 23.03 -12.45
N ARG A 8 23.88 23.06 -12.50
CA ARG A 8 24.66 21.88 -12.93
C ARG A 8 24.44 20.66 -12.05
N LEU A 9 24.40 20.81 -10.71
CA LEU A 9 24.11 19.69 -9.80
C LEU A 9 22.68 19.18 -9.94
N ALA A 10 21.69 20.08 -10.13
CA ALA A 10 20.32 19.68 -10.34
C ALA A 10 20.18 18.89 -11.65
N VAL A 11 20.75 19.38 -12.74
CA VAL A 11 20.62 18.73 -14.06
C VAL A 11 21.46 17.45 -14.15
N CYS A 12 22.72 17.47 -13.68
CA CYS A 12 23.62 16.33 -13.87
C CYS A 12 23.50 15.24 -12.80
N VAL A 13 22.90 15.52 -11.64
CA VAL A 13 22.78 14.54 -10.55
C VAL A 13 21.33 14.29 -10.18
N LEU A 14 20.57 15.33 -9.78
CA LEU A 14 19.23 15.13 -9.26
C LEU A 14 18.28 14.56 -10.32
N LEU A 15 18.20 15.15 -11.51
CA LEU A 15 17.24 14.75 -12.54
C LEU A 15 17.45 13.32 -13.05
N PRO A 16 18.68 12.84 -13.36
CA PRO A 16 18.86 11.46 -13.78
C PRO A 16 18.41 10.43 -12.75
N PHE A 17 18.79 10.61 -11.48
CA PHE A 17 18.31 9.72 -10.41
C PHE A 17 16.80 9.85 -10.16
N ALA A 18 16.25 11.06 -10.24
CA ALA A 18 14.82 11.27 -10.09
C ALA A 18 14.01 10.61 -11.22
N ALA A 19 14.52 10.59 -12.44
CA ALA A 19 13.93 9.86 -13.56
C ALA A 19 13.94 8.34 -13.31
N GLY A 20 15.01 7.77 -12.75
CA GLY A 20 15.06 6.36 -12.33
C GLY A 20 14.02 6.05 -11.25
N TYR A 21 13.88 6.91 -10.25
CA TYR A 21 12.91 6.73 -9.18
C TYR A 21 11.45 6.94 -9.67
N TYR A 22 11.22 7.87 -10.60
CA TYR A 22 9.96 8.05 -11.31
C TYR A 22 9.53 6.76 -12.03
N LEU A 23 10.45 6.14 -12.79
CA LEU A 23 10.20 4.86 -13.46
C LEU A 23 9.89 3.73 -12.46
N SER A 24 10.56 3.71 -11.32
CA SER A 24 10.27 2.74 -10.25
C SER A 24 8.82 2.83 -9.75
N TYR A 25 8.29 4.04 -9.55
CA TYR A 25 6.88 4.23 -9.16
C TYR A 25 5.92 3.91 -10.29
N LEU A 26 6.25 4.28 -11.52
CA LEU A 26 5.43 3.98 -12.69
C LEU A 26 5.29 2.47 -12.87
N PHE A 27 6.40 1.72 -12.88
CA PHE A 27 6.36 0.25 -12.98
C PHE A 27 5.59 -0.42 -11.84
N ARG A 28 5.55 0.18 -10.66
CA ARG A 28 4.80 -0.35 -9.51
C ARG A 28 3.29 -0.29 -9.73
N CYS A 29 2.79 0.80 -10.32
CA CYS A 29 1.35 1.08 -10.42
C CYS A 29 0.73 0.65 -11.75
N ILE A 30 1.53 0.45 -12.80
CA ILE A 30 1.05 0.25 -14.17
C ILE A 30 0.18 -1.00 -14.36
N ASN A 31 0.35 -2.04 -13.52
CA ASN A 31 -0.39 -3.29 -13.68
C ASN A 31 -1.88 -3.16 -13.47
N ALA A 32 -2.32 -2.28 -12.57
CA ALA A 32 -3.73 -2.03 -12.36
C ALA A 32 -4.43 -1.56 -13.65
N LEU A 33 -3.73 -0.79 -14.46
CA LEU A 33 -4.25 -0.26 -15.72
C LEU A 33 -4.42 -1.34 -16.78
N ILE A 34 -3.42 -2.22 -16.93
CA ILE A 34 -3.36 -3.22 -18.01
C ILE A 34 -3.92 -4.59 -17.62
N ALA A 35 -4.42 -4.75 -16.40
CA ALA A 35 -4.89 -6.05 -15.89
C ALA A 35 -5.98 -6.66 -16.79
N GLY A 36 -6.97 -5.85 -17.21
CA GLY A 36 -8.03 -6.29 -18.11
C GLY A 36 -7.51 -6.70 -19.49
N ASP A 37 -6.55 -5.96 -20.02
CA ASP A 37 -5.95 -6.27 -21.34
C ASP A 37 -5.18 -7.61 -21.28
N LEU A 38 -4.45 -7.87 -20.18
CA LEU A 38 -3.75 -9.14 -19.95
C LEU A 38 -4.71 -10.34 -19.82
N VAL A 39 -5.83 -10.15 -19.12
CA VAL A 39 -6.88 -11.19 -19.03
C VAL A 39 -7.48 -11.45 -20.40
N ALA A 40 -7.86 -10.41 -21.14
CA ALA A 40 -8.51 -10.55 -22.44
C ALA A 40 -7.61 -11.21 -23.49
N GLU A 41 -6.30 -10.88 -23.51
CA GLU A 41 -5.38 -11.37 -24.53
C GLU A 41 -4.77 -12.73 -24.18
N LEU A 42 -4.44 -12.98 -22.91
CA LEU A 42 -3.67 -14.15 -22.47
C LEU A 42 -4.46 -15.12 -21.59
N GLY A 43 -5.72 -14.83 -21.31
CA GLY A 43 -6.61 -15.68 -20.50
C GLY A 43 -6.14 -15.85 -19.05
N LEU A 44 -5.50 -14.82 -18.45
CA LEU A 44 -4.94 -14.92 -17.11
C LEU A 44 -6.04 -15.03 -16.04
N SER A 45 -5.86 -15.96 -15.10
CA SER A 45 -6.68 -16.04 -13.90
C SER A 45 -6.31 -14.95 -12.88
N ALA A 46 -7.18 -14.72 -11.89
CA ALA A 46 -6.85 -13.83 -10.76
C ALA A 46 -5.60 -14.29 -10.00
N ALA A 47 -5.37 -15.61 -9.88
CA ALA A 47 -4.16 -16.15 -9.27
C ALA A 47 -2.92 -15.77 -10.10
N ASP A 48 -2.99 -15.89 -11.43
CA ASP A 48 -1.88 -15.51 -12.32
C ASP A 48 -1.57 -14.01 -12.23
N LEU A 49 -2.60 -13.15 -12.23
CA LEU A 49 -2.43 -11.70 -12.06
C LEU A 49 -1.82 -11.34 -10.69
N GLY A 50 -2.29 -11.99 -9.63
CA GLY A 50 -1.76 -11.83 -8.29
C GLY A 50 -0.31 -12.23 -8.18
N LEU A 51 0.05 -13.42 -8.70
CA LEU A 51 1.44 -13.92 -8.74
C LEU A 51 2.33 -13.05 -9.62
N LEU A 52 1.87 -12.68 -10.81
CA LEU A 52 2.58 -11.82 -11.75
C LEU A 52 2.96 -10.48 -11.11
N THR A 53 1.98 -9.81 -10.48
CA THR A 53 2.23 -8.52 -9.86
C THR A 53 3.06 -8.66 -8.58
N SER A 54 2.88 -9.75 -7.84
CA SER A 54 3.64 -10.01 -6.62
C SER A 54 5.11 -10.34 -6.89
N ALA A 55 5.45 -10.95 -8.02
CA ALA A 55 6.84 -11.25 -8.41
C ALA A 55 7.74 -10.00 -8.41
N TYR A 56 7.20 -8.85 -8.80
CA TYR A 56 7.86 -7.54 -8.68
C TYR A 56 8.25 -7.24 -7.23
N PHE A 57 7.31 -7.35 -6.28
CA PHE A 57 7.55 -7.03 -4.88
C PHE A 57 8.50 -8.02 -4.20
N LEU A 58 8.46 -9.29 -4.59
CA LEU A 58 9.33 -10.33 -4.04
C LEU A 58 10.80 -10.02 -4.34
N LEU A 59 11.13 -9.80 -5.62
CA LEU A 59 12.51 -9.50 -6.01
C LEU A 59 12.95 -8.13 -5.50
N PHE A 60 12.06 -7.15 -5.51
CA PHE A 60 12.31 -5.84 -4.90
C PHE A 60 12.71 -5.98 -3.43
N ALA A 61 11.97 -6.76 -2.62
CA ALA A 61 12.27 -7.00 -1.21
C ALA A 61 13.59 -7.77 -1.01
N ALA A 62 13.79 -8.83 -1.78
CA ALA A 62 14.95 -9.72 -1.65
C ALA A 62 16.27 -9.00 -1.84
N VAL A 63 16.32 -8.04 -2.77
CA VAL A 63 17.58 -7.34 -3.10
C VAL A 63 17.81 -6.06 -2.30
N GLN A 64 16.85 -5.56 -1.52
CA GLN A 64 17.02 -4.32 -0.75
C GLN A 64 18.25 -4.34 0.17
N LEU A 65 18.46 -5.44 0.89
CA LEU A 65 19.62 -5.57 1.80
C LEU A 65 20.95 -5.68 1.05
N PRO A 66 21.10 -6.58 0.05
CA PRO A 66 22.30 -6.62 -0.81
C PRO A 66 22.61 -5.29 -1.50
N CYS A 67 21.57 -4.60 -2.00
CA CYS A 67 21.73 -3.32 -2.69
C CYS A 67 22.33 -2.22 -1.79
N GLY A 68 22.01 -2.20 -0.50
CA GLY A 68 22.65 -1.30 0.45
C GLY A 68 24.17 -1.51 0.49
N VAL A 69 24.63 -2.76 0.52
CA VAL A 69 26.06 -3.10 0.50
C VAL A 69 26.70 -2.74 -0.85
N LEU A 70 26.02 -3.01 -1.96
CA LEU A 70 26.50 -2.66 -3.29
C LEU A 70 26.67 -1.15 -3.45
N LEU A 71 25.66 -0.37 -2.99
CA LEU A 71 25.72 1.09 -2.99
C LEU A 71 26.90 1.64 -2.16
N ASP A 72 27.23 0.99 -1.02
CA ASP A 72 28.35 1.40 -0.18
C ASP A 72 29.70 1.09 -0.85
N ARG A 73 29.78 -0.01 -1.57
CA ARG A 73 31.01 -0.49 -2.22
C ARG A 73 31.27 0.19 -3.56
N TYR A 74 30.26 0.27 -4.43
CA TYR A 74 30.41 0.68 -5.83
C TYR A 74 29.84 2.07 -6.10
N GLY A 75 29.11 2.66 -5.15
CA GLY A 75 28.49 3.98 -5.29
C GLY A 75 27.15 3.94 -6.05
N PRO A 76 26.35 5.04 -5.94
CA PRO A 76 25.01 5.07 -6.49
C PRO A 76 24.97 5.07 -8.02
N ARG A 77 25.94 5.71 -8.69
CA ARG A 77 25.99 5.83 -10.16
C ARG A 77 26.03 4.46 -10.83
N LEU A 78 26.99 3.61 -10.47
CA LEU A 78 27.20 2.33 -11.13
C LEU A 78 26.09 1.33 -10.76
N VAL A 79 25.69 1.29 -9.48
CA VAL A 79 24.68 0.32 -9.01
C VAL A 79 23.31 0.62 -9.59
N ASP A 80 22.89 1.88 -9.58
CA ASP A 80 21.56 2.25 -10.10
C ASP A 80 21.48 2.08 -11.62
N SER A 81 22.49 2.52 -12.36
CA SER A 81 22.53 2.33 -13.81
C SER A 81 22.54 0.86 -14.23
N ALA A 82 23.33 0.02 -13.55
CA ALA A 82 23.36 -1.41 -13.86
C ALA A 82 22.01 -2.11 -13.58
N LEU A 83 21.37 -1.77 -12.46
CA LEU A 83 20.08 -2.34 -12.10
C LEU A 83 18.95 -1.80 -12.99
N LEU A 84 18.97 -0.54 -13.39
CA LEU A 84 18.02 -0.03 -14.37
C LEU A 84 18.14 -0.71 -15.74
N LEU A 85 19.33 -1.12 -16.17
CA LEU A 85 19.49 -1.95 -17.38
C LEU A 85 18.83 -3.32 -17.22
N VAL A 86 18.88 -3.91 -16.03
CA VAL A 86 18.11 -5.14 -15.72
C VAL A 86 16.61 -4.89 -15.80
N ALA A 87 16.13 -3.75 -15.27
CA ALA A 87 14.72 -3.37 -15.38
C ALA A 87 14.28 -3.15 -16.82
N SER A 88 15.13 -2.52 -17.64
CA SER A 88 14.90 -2.34 -19.09
C SER A 88 14.77 -3.69 -19.80
N ALA A 89 15.70 -4.61 -19.57
CA ALA A 89 15.63 -5.96 -20.13
C ALA A 89 14.36 -6.71 -19.66
N GLY A 90 14.00 -6.58 -18.38
CA GLY A 90 12.75 -7.13 -17.84
C GLY A 90 11.50 -6.53 -18.49
N SER A 91 11.49 -5.22 -18.74
CA SER A 91 10.38 -4.54 -19.43
C SER A 91 10.26 -4.97 -20.90
N LEU A 92 11.38 -5.15 -21.58
CA LEU A 92 11.38 -5.66 -22.95
C LEU A 92 10.89 -7.13 -23.00
N MET A 93 11.36 -7.96 -22.06
CA MET A 93 10.87 -9.34 -21.91
C MET A 93 9.36 -9.39 -21.65
N PHE A 94 8.85 -8.48 -20.83
CA PHE A 94 7.42 -8.36 -20.57
C PHE A 94 6.64 -7.97 -21.83
N ALA A 95 7.15 -7.02 -22.61
CA ALA A 95 6.53 -6.59 -23.86
C ALA A 95 6.45 -7.71 -24.92
N LEU A 96 7.44 -8.60 -24.93
CA LEU A 96 7.55 -9.72 -25.87
C LEU A 96 6.96 -11.04 -25.33
N ALA A 97 6.31 -11.00 -24.16
CA ALA A 97 5.83 -12.22 -23.51
C ALA A 97 4.61 -12.80 -24.23
N GLU A 98 4.61 -14.12 -24.43
CA GLU A 98 3.51 -14.90 -24.99
C GLU A 98 2.82 -15.79 -23.92
N GLY A 99 3.32 -15.82 -22.70
CA GLY A 99 2.79 -16.64 -21.63
C GLY A 99 3.12 -16.14 -20.24
N VAL A 100 2.41 -16.69 -19.24
CA VAL A 100 2.45 -16.30 -17.83
C VAL A 100 3.87 -16.27 -17.25
N TRP A 101 4.67 -17.32 -17.52
CA TRP A 101 6.01 -17.44 -16.95
C TRP A 101 6.98 -16.37 -17.45
N THR A 102 6.88 -16.02 -18.73
CA THR A 102 7.71 -14.94 -19.31
C THR A 102 7.31 -13.58 -18.75
N LEU A 103 6.00 -13.34 -18.59
CA LEU A 103 5.48 -12.14 -17.90
C LEU A 103 5.99 -12.05 -16.45
N MET A 104 5.89 -13.15 -15.69
CA MET A 104 6.35 -13.21 -14.30
C MET A 104 7.84 -12.93 -14.18
N LEU A 105 8.66 -13.52 -15.06
CA LEU A 105 10.12 -13.29 -15.08
C LEU A 105 10.43 -11.83 -15.45
N GLY A 106 9.74 -11.28 -16.45
CA GLY A 106 9.85 -9.87 -16.81
C GLY A 106 9.54 -8.95 -15.62
N ARG A 107 8.45 -9.22 -14.88
CA ARG A 107 8.08 -8.49 -13.67
C ARG A 107 9.09 -8.63 -12.53
N ALA A 108 9.61 -9.83 -12.33
CA ALA A 108 10.64 -10.08 -11.33
C ALA A 108 11.92 -9.27 -11.63
N LEU A 109 12.36 -9.25 -12.91
CA LEU A 109 13.51 -8.47 -13.36
C LEU A 109 13.28 -6.96 -13.24
N ILE A 110 12.07 -6.47 -13.58
CA ILE A 110 11.70 -5.07 -13.37
C ILE A 110 11.80 -4.74 -11.87
N GLY A 111 11.18 -5.54 -10.98
CA GLY A 111 11.21 -5.32 -9.54
C GLY A 111 12.62 -5.31 -8.96
N LEU A 112 13.48 -6.24 -9.40
CA LEU A 112 14.89 -6.27 -9.05
C LEU A 112 15.62 -5.02 -9.51
N GLY A 113 15.39 -4.61 -10.75
CA GLY A 113 16.12 -3.52 -11.38
C GLY A 113 15.78 -2.13 -10.82
N VAL A 114 14.53 -1.91 -10.34
CA VAL A 114 14.13 -0.61 -9.79
C VAL A 114 14.21 -0.54 -8.26
N ALA A 115 14.62 -1.62 -7.58
CA ALA A 115 14.60 -1.72 -6.12
C ALA A 115 15.50 -0.71 -5.41
N VAL A 116 16.54 -0.23 -6.07
CA VAL A 116 17.57 0.62 -5.47
C VAL A 116 17.31 2.11 -5.68
N GLY A 117 16.40 2.49 -6.59
CA GLY A 117 16.23 3.86 -7.04
C GLY A 117 16.11 4.88 -5.91
N LEU A 118 15.24 4.65 -4.91
CA LEU A 118 15.13 5.54 -3.75
C LEU A 118 16.45 5.67 -2.99
N MET A 119 17.09 4.55 -2.66
CA MET A 119 18.31 4.54 -1.86
C MET A 119 19.50 5.17 -2.60
N ALA A 120 19.61 4.89 -3.90
CA ALA A 120 20.67 5.44 -4.76
C ALA A 120 20.59 6.96 -4.84
N GLY A 121 19.39 7.50 -5.10
CA GLY A 121 19.20 8.94 -5.18
C GLY A 121 19.41 9.66 -3.86
N LEU A 122 18.85 9.16 -2.75
CA LEU A 122 19.10 9.73 -1.42
C LEU A 122 20.61 9.74 -1.08
N LYS A 123 21.32 8.67 -1.43
CA LYS A 123 22.76 8.60 -1.23
C LYS A 123 23.51 9.58 -2.15
N ALA A 124 23.11 9.69 -3.41
CA ALA A 124 23.66 10.67 -4.33
C ALA A 124 23.47 12.12 -3.81
N ILE A 125 22.27 12.43 -3.31
CA ILE A 125 21.97 13.75 -2.76
C ILE A 125 22.91 14.08 -1.58
N VAL A 126 23.10 13.15 -0.65
CA VAL A 126 24.04 13.35 0.48
C VAL A 126 25.49 13.51 0.02
N LEU A 127 25.89 12.83 -1.06
CA LEU A 127 27.25 12.93 -1.59
C LEU A 127 27.53 14.26 -2.32
N TRP A 128 26.52 14.83 -3.00
CA TRP A 128 26.72 15.95 -3.92
C TRP A 128 26.20 17.29 -3.40
N PHE A 129 25.18 17.30 -2.56
CA PHE A 129 24.55 18.53 -2.07
C PHE A 129 25.06 18.91 -0.67
N PRO A 130 25.11 20.20 -0.34
CA PRO A 130 25.51 20.65 0.99
C PRO A 130 24.47 20.23 2.04
N PRO A 131 24.90 19.92 3.29
CA PRO A 131 24.04 19.37 4.34
C PRO A 131 22.77 20.18 4.60
N GLU A 132 22.83 21.52 4.49
CA GLU A 132 21.72 22.43 4.76
C GLU A 132 20.57 22.28 3.73
N ARG A 133 20.86 21.70 2.55
CA ARG A 133 19.91 21.53 1.45
C ARG A 133 19.44 20.10 1.26
N VAL A 134 20.08 19.14 1.88
CA VAL A 134 19.77 17.71 1.71
C VAL A 134 18.28 17.45 1.97
N ALA A 135 17.71 18.02 3.02
CA ALA A 135 16.30 17.81 3.35
C ALA A 135 15.35 18.34 2.25
N LEU A 136 15.63 19.54 1.72
CA LEU A 136 14.84 20.14 0.65
C LEU A 136 14.94 19.33 -0.65
N VAL A 137 16.16 18.95 -1.03
CA VAL A 137 16.43 18.19 -2.26
C VAL A 137 15.83 16.79 -2.18
N ASN A 138 15.88 16.13 -1.01
CA ASN A 138 15.19 14.87 -0.77
C ASN A 138 13.66 15.00 -0.95
N GLY A 139 13.07 16.11 -0.49
CA GLY A 139 11.65 16.40 -0.72
C GLY A 139 11.31 16.48 -2.21
N TRP A 140 12.08 17.23 -2.99
CA TRP A 140 11.92 17.31 -4.44
C TRP A 140 12.11 15.94 -5.12
N TYR A 141 13.12 15.18 -4.69
CA TYR A 141 13.38 13.83 -5.22
C TYR A 141 12.20 12.88 -5.02
N ILE A 142 11.65 12.83 -3.82
CA ILE A 142 10.48 11.99 -3.49
C ILE A 142 9.26 12.43 -4.28
N MET A 143 9.03 13.74 -4.42
CA MET A 143 7.92 14.29 -5.19
C MET A 143 8.01 13.91 -6.67
N LEU A 144 9.19 14.06 -7.28
CA LEU A 144 9.42 13.69 -8.68
C LEU A 144 9.19 12.19 -8.91
N GLY A 145 9.61 11.34 -7.94
CA GLY A 145 9.28 9.92 -7.97
C GLY A 145 7.78 9.65 -7.94
N ALA A 146 7.05 10.33 -7.06
CA ALA A 146 5.60 10.14 -6.92
C ALA A 146 4.80 10.49 -8.19
N LEU A 147 5.30 11.41 -9.03
CA LEU A 147 4.72 11.69 -10.34
C LEU A 147 4.70 10.46 -11.26
N GLY A 148 5.58 9.48 -11.04
CA GLY A 148 5.57 8.21 -11.76
C GLY A 148 4.28 7.41 -11.53
N ALA A 149 3.75 7.41 -10.30
CA ALA A 149 2.47 6.77 -10.01
C ALA A 149 1.31 7.45 -10.74
N LEU A 150 1.33 8.79 -10.83
CA LEU A 150 0.32 9.55 -11.56
C LEU A 150 0.40 9.26 -13.07
N SER A 151 1.61 9.15 -13.61
CA SER A 151 1.79 8.86 -15.05
C SER A 151 1.43 7.40 -15.42
N ALA A 152 1.40 6.49 -14.45
CA ALA A 152 0.95 5.11 -14.63
C ALA A 152 -0.59 4.98 -14.80
N THR A 153 -1.33 6.08 -14.78
CA THR A 153 -2.79 6.13 -14.88
C THR A 153 -3.21 6.75 -16.24
N GLY A 154 -3.82 7.93 -16.24
CA GLY A 154 -4.31 8.57 -17.45
C GLY A 154 -3.29 8.71 -18.60
N PRO A 155 -2.07 9.21 -18.36
CA PRO A 155 -1.06 9.27 -19.40
C PRO A 155 -0.69 7.91 -20.00
N ALA A 156 -0.56 6.88 -19.16
CA ALA A 156 -0.28 5.52 -19.63
C ALA A 156 -1.48 4.93 -20.39
N GLU A 157 -2.72 5.23 -19.97
CA GLU A 157 -3.93 4.83 -20.67
C GLU A 157 -3.95 5.36 -22.10
N ALA A 158 -3.63 6.64 -22.30
CA ALA A 158 -3.54 7.23 -23.64
C ALA A 158 -2.53 6.51 -24.54
N VAL A 159 -1.41 6.04 -23.97
CA VAL A 159 -0.40 5.24 -24.68
C VAL A 159 -0.94 3.85 -25.00
N VAL A 160 -1.60 3.19 -24.03
CA VAL A 160 -2.20 1.86 -24.22
C VAL A 160 -3.25 1.87 -25.33
N GLN A 161 -4.10 2.91 -25.38
CA GLN A 161 -5.10 3.06 -26.44
C GLN A 161 -4.47 3.24 -27.83
N GLY A 162 -3.27 3.85 -27.91
CA GLY A 162 -2.59 4.08 -29.18
C GLY A 162 -1.76 2.91 -29.70
N ILE A 163 -0.97 2.28 -28.83
CA ILE A 163 0.03 1.26 -29.21
C ILE A 163 -0.07 -0.04 -28.40
N GLY A 164 -1.10 -0.21 -27.59
CA GLY A 164 -1.33 -1.36 -26.73
C GLY A 164 -0.36 -1.44 -25.54
N TRP A 165 -0.64 -2.39 -24.64
CA TRP A 165 0.20 -2.59 -23.44
C TRP A 165 1.62 -3.09 -23.79
N ARG A 166 1.78 -3.88 -24.88
CA ARG A 166 3.10 -4.32 -25.38
C ARG A 166 3.95 -3.14 -25.82
N GLY A 167 3.36 -2.22 -26.59
CA GLY A 167 4.01 -0.99 -27.02
C GLY A 167 4.40 -0.09 -25.86
N LEU A 168 3.54 0.02 -24.85
CA LEU A 168 3.85 0.76 -23.62
C LEU A 168 5.08 0.19 -22.92
N PHE A 169 5.15 -1.15 -22.72
CA PHE A 169 6.30 -1.78 -22.07
C PHE A 169 7.58 -1.72 -22.90
N ALA A 170 7.50 -1.77 -24.22
CA ALA A 170 8.65 -1.53 -25.11
C ALA A 170 9.17 -0.09 -24.99
N MET A 171 8.26 0.91 -24.94
CA MET A 171 8.60 2.31 -24.70
C MET A 171 9.22 2.51 -23.30
N LEU A 172 8.68 1.87 -22.28
CA LEU A 172 9.25 1.89 -20.93
C LEU A 172 10.64 1.24 -20.87
N ALA A 173 10.86 0.14 -21.61
CA ALA A 173 12.18 -0.48 -21.72
C ALA A 173 13.21 0.48 -22.31
N ALA A 174 12.87 1.13 -23.43
CA ALA A 174 13.74 2.12 -24.08
C ALA A 174 14.01 3.32 -23.16
N SER A 175 12.96 3.88 -22.55
CA SER A 175 13.09 5.00 -21.60
C SER A 175 13.97 4.65 -20.41
N THR A 176 13.81 3.44 -19.85
CA THR A 176 14.61 2.96 -18.71
C THR A 176 16.09 2.78 -19.11
N ALA A 177 16.36 2.26 -20.31
CA ALA A 177 17.74 2.16 -20.84
C ALA A 177 18.37 3.56 -21.01
N VAL A 178 17.62 4.53 -21.55
CA VAL A 178 18.08 5.91 -21.70
C VAL A 178 18.43 6.52 -20.33
N VAL A 179 17.55 6.35 -19.33
CA VAL A 179 17.82 6.86 -17.97
C VAL A 179 19.03 6.18 -17.35
N ALA A 180 19.19 4.87 -17.52
CA ALA A 180 20.37 4.14 -17.05
C ALA A 180 21.66 4.69 -17.67
N LEU A 181 21.65 4.94 -18.98
CA LEU A 181 22.79 5.54 -19.69
C LEU A 181 23.02 7.00 -19.27
N LEU A 182 21.98 7.79 -19.06
CA LEU A 182 22.12 9.14 -18.54
C LEU A 182 22.79 9.16 -17.15
N ILE A 183 22.37 8.27 -16.25
CA ILE A 183 23.04 8.11 -14.94
C ILE A 183 24.51 7.73 -15.13
N LEU A 184 24.79 6.78 -16.01
CA LEU A 184 26.14 6.27 -16.25
C LEU A 184 27.06 7.30 -16.90
N LEU A 185 26.57 8.11 -17.83
CA LEU A 185 27.40 9.02 -18.63
C LEU A 185 27.45 10.44 -18.06
N VAL A 186 26.35 10.93 -17.51
CA VAL A 186 26.22 12.34 -17.09
C VAL A 186 26.58 12.54 -15.62
N VAL A 187 26.24 11.59 -14.72
CA VAL A 187 26.55 11.73 -13.30
C VAL A 187 28.06 11.61 -13.08
N PRO A 188 28.71 12.61 -12.46
CA PRO A 188 30.14 12.53 -12.22
C PRO A 188 30.47 11.41 -11.22
N GLU A 189 31.65 10.82 -11.33
CA GLU A 189 32.09 9.79 -10.39
C GLU A 189 32.55 10.43 -9.07
N LYS A 190 31.91 10.02 -7.96
CA LYS A 190 32.36 10.39 -6.62
C LYS A 190 32.33 9.13 -5.75
N LYS A 191 33.52 8.58 -5.51
CA LYS A 191 33.65 7.40 -4.65
C LYS A 191 33.34 7.78 -3.21
N PRO A 192 32.54 6.98 -2.47
CA PRO A 192 32.36 7.17 -1.04
C PRO A 192 33.72 7.16 -0.33
N ALA A 193 33.92 8.04 0.65
CA ALA A 193 35.14 8.04 1.42
C ALA A 193 35.35 6.68 2.08
N ARG A 194 36.47 6.01 1.79
CA ARG A 194 36.87 4.75 2.43
C ARG A 194 37.00 5.00 3.92
N GLY A 195 36.01 4.58 4.71
CA GLY A 195 36.04 4.74 6.17
C GLY A 195 34.69 5.02 6.84
N ALA A 196 33.71 5.56 6.14
CA ALA A 196 32.39 5.84 6.72
C ALA A 196 31.53 4.57 6.98
N GLY A 197 31.95 3.41 6.50
CA GLY A 197 31.21 2.13 6.58
C GLY A 197 31.69 1.12 7.61
N SER A 198 32.69 1.49 8.45
CA SER A 198 33.24 0.57 9.49
C SER A 198 32.44 0.61 10.81
N SER A 199 31.17 0.97 10.76
CA SER A 199 30.31 0.74 11.92
C SER A 199 30.13 -0.76 12.12
N ARG A 200 30.52 -1.26 13.33
CA ARG A 200 30.38 -2.63 13.86
C ARG A 200 29.33 -3.43 13.10
N LYS A 201 29.65 -4.67 12.72
CA LYS A 201 28.77 -5.65 12.09
C LYS A 201 27.51 -5.94 12.94
N THR A 202 26.68 -4.91 13.12
CA THR A 202 25.38 -5.08 13.80
C THR A 202 24.47 -5.79 12.81
N SER A 203 24.20 -7.05 13.07
CA SER A 203 23.37 -7.89 12.19
C SER A 203 21.94 -7.33 12.11
N PHE A 204 21.33 -7.33 10.93
CA PHE A 204 19.89 -7.10 10.75
C PHE A 204 19.05 -8.01 11.65
N PHE A 205 19.55 -9.20 11.94
CA PHE A 205 18.89 -10.15 12.82
C PHE A 205 18.67 -9.62 14.24
N MET A 206 19.49 -8.69 14.72
CA MET A 206 19.29 -8.03 16.01
C MET A 206 18.05 -7.13 16.01
N ILE A 207 17.72 -6.50 14.89
CA ILE A 207 16.52 -5.64 14.75
C ILE A 207 15.26 -6.49 14.79
N TYR A 208 15.24 -7.60 14.06
CA TYR A 208 14.11 -8.52 14.06
C TYR A 208 13.92 -9.26 15.40
N ARG A 209 14.92 -9.27 16.28
CA ARG A 209 14.79 -9.78 17.66
C ARG A 209 14.27 -8.74 18.65
N ASP A 210 14.23 -7.46 18.28
CA ASP A 210 13.80 -6.40 19.20
C ASP A 210 12.27 -6.30 19.24
N PRO A 211 11.64 -6.47 20.42
CA PRO A 211 10.18 -6.36 20.58
C PRO A 211 9.63 -4.98 20.19
N ARG A 212 10.45 -3.91 20.25
CA ARG A 212 10.05 -2.55 19.87
C ARG A 212 9.79 -2.45 18.36
N PHE A 213 10.56 -3.20 17.55
CA PHE A 213 10.37 -3.31 16.12
C PHE A 213 9.01 -3.96 15.81
N TRP A 214 8.75 -5.15 16.38
CA TRP A 214 7.53 -5.91 16.12
C TRP A 214 6.25 -5.27 16.63
N ARG A 215 6.35 -4.26 17.46
CA ARG A 215 5.20 -3.48 17.87
C ARG A 215 4.65 -2.58 16.75
N ILE A 216 5.52 -2.02 15.90
CA ILE A 216 5.15 -1.05 14.87
C ILE A 216 5.11 -1.69 13.50
N ALA A 217 6.07 -2.57 13.23
CA ALA A 217 6.33 -3.10 11.92
C ALA A 217 5.14 -3.84 11.28
N PRO A 218 4.37 -4.71 11.99
CA PRO A 218 3.23 -5.40 11.39
C PRO A 218 2.13 -4.43 10.94
N LEU A 219 1.77 -3.47 11.80
CA LEU A 219 0.73 -2.49 11.49
C LEU A 219 1.14 -1.60 10.30
N ALA A 220 2.37 -1.08 10.32
CA ALA A 220 2.90 -0.26 9.24
C ALA A 220 3.00 -1.04 7.92
N ALA A 221 3.52 -2.27 7.97
CA ALA A 221 3.72 -3.11 6.79
C ALA A 221 2.39 -3.54 6.16
N LEU A 222 1.40 -3.93 6.94
CA LEU A 222 0.07 -4.27 6.43
C LEU A 222 -0.64 -3.06 5.83
N GLY A 223 -0.54 -1.88 6.44
CA GLY A 223 -1.11 -0.65 5.87
C GLY A 223 -0.50 -0.29 4.51
N VAL A 224 0.83 -0.35 4.41
CA VAL A 224 1.56 -0.13 3.14
C VAL A 224 1.24 -1.21 2.13
N GLY A 225 1.30 -2.48 2.56
CA GLY A 225 1.02 -3.64 1.71
C GLY A 225 -0.37 -3.58 1.09
N THR A 226 -1.40 -3.22 1.87
CA THR A 226 -2.76 -3.05 1.38
C THR A 226 -2.86 -1.91 0.36
N SER A 227 -2.28 -0.75 0.67
CA SER A 227 -2.29 0.38 -0.27
C SER A 227 -1.60 0.03 -1.58
N PHE A 228 -0.46 -0.67 -1.54
CA PHE A 228 0.25 -1.11 -2.74
C PHE A 228 -0.45 -2.23 -3.48
N SER A 229 -1.11 -3.14 -2.77
CA SER A 229 -1.90 -4.22 -3.37
C SER A 229 -3.11 -3.66 -4.14
N LEU A 230 -3.86 -2.76 -3.54
CA LEU A 230 -5.00 -2.12 -4.20
C LEU A 230 -4.55 -1.22 -5.36
N GLN A 231 -3.63 -0.29 -5.12
CA GLN A 231 -3.18 0.64 -6.14
C GLN A 231 -2.40 -0.04 -7.28
N GLY A 232 -1.69 -1.13 -6.99
CA GLY A 232 -0.89 -1.86 -7.96
C GLY A 232 -1.67 -2.83 -8.84
N LEU A 233 -2.85 -3.29 -8.38
CA LEU A 233 -3.67 -4.24 -9.15
C LEU A 233 -5.15 -4.21 -8.73
N TRP A 234 -5.48 -4.53 -7.47
CA TRP A 234 -6.82 -5.00 -7.09
C TRP A 234 -7.90 -3.92 -7.03
N ALA A 235 -7.54 -2.62 -7.07
CA ALA A 235 -8.54 -1.55 -7.14
C ALA A 235 -9.29 -1.57 -8.48
N ALA A 236 -8.60 -1.79 -9.61
CA ALA A 236 -9.25 -1.81 -10.92
C ALA A 236 -10.24 -2.96 -11.08
N PRO A 237 -9.90 -4.25 -10.86
CA PRO A 237 -10.87 -5.34 -10.88
C PRO A 237 -12.03 -5.12 -9.90
N TRP A 238 -11.76 -4.62 -8.69
CA TRP A 238 -12.84 -4.35 -7.73
C TRP A 238 -13.83 -3.30 -8.27
N LEU A 239 -13.32 -2.21 -8.86
CA LEU A 239 -14.16 -1.14 -9.43
C LEU A 239 -14.97 -1.64 -10.63
N THR A 240 -14.41 -2.54 -11.44
CA THR A 240 -15.10 -3.12 -12.58
C THR A 240 -16.12 -4.18 -12.15
N ASP A 241 -15.70 -5.14 -11.34
CA ASP A 241 -16.50 -6.34 -11.04
C ASP A 241 -17.54 -6.11 -9.93
N VAL A 242 -17.22 -5.24 -8.93
CA VAL A 242 -18.12 -4.96 -7.80
C VAL A 242 -18.93 -3.69 -8.02
N ALA A 243 -18.26 -2.61 -8.43
CA ALA A 243 -18.94 -1.33 -8.63
C ALA A 243 -19.54 -1.15 -10.03
N GLY A 244 -19.25 -2.07 -10.97
CA GLY A 244 -19.78 -2.03 -12.33
C GLY A 244 -19.34 -0.83 -13.16
N LEU A 245 -18.16 -0.25 -12.83
CA LEU A 245 -17.67 0.96 -13.46
C LEU A 245 -17.00 0.64 -14.81
N ASP A 246 -17.19 1.54 -15.76
CA ASP A 246 -16.51 1.51 -17.03
C ASP A 246 -15.01 1.86 -16.91
N ARG A 247 -14.24 1.59 -17.95
CA ARG A 247 -12.78 1.82 -17.97
C ARG A 247 -12.40 3.26 -17.65
N SER A 248 -13.18 4.25 -18.12
CA SER A 248 -12.88 5.66 -17.87
C SER A 248 -12.99 6.02 -16.39
N ALA A 249 -14.07 5.60 -15.74
CA ALA A 249 -14.28 5.81 -14.30
C ALA A 249 -13.24 5.07 -13.44
N VAL A 250 -12.82 3.88 -13.84
CA VAL A 250 -11.72 3.16 -13.19
C VAL A 250 -10.42 3.97 -13.27
N VAL A 251 -10.07 4.48 -14.46
CA VAL A 251 -8.87 5.32 -14.65
C VAL A 251 -8.92 6.58 -13.79
N GLU A 252 -10.08 7.24 -13.69
CA GLU A 252 -10.28 8.41 -12.82
C GLU A 252 -10.01 8.07 -11.33
N HIS A 253 -10.49 6.93 -10.84
CA HIS A 253 -10.20 6.46 -9.49
C HIS A 253 -8.70 6.22 -9.27
N LEU A 254 -8.01 5.59 -10.23
CA LEU A 254 -6.57 5.38 -10.16
C LEU A 254 -5.78 6.69 -10.16
N ILE A 255 -6.20 7.68 -10.95
CA ILE A 255 -5.64 9.05 -10.94
C ILE A 255 -5.80 9.68 -9.56
N LEU A 256 -7.01 9.63 -9.01
CA LEU A 256 -7.30 10.15 -7.67
C LEU A 256 -6.43 9.47 -6.60
N MET A 257 -6.36 8.14 -6.62
CA MET A 257 -5.52 7.38 -5.66
C MET A 257 -4.05 7.80 -5.76
N ALA A 258 -3.50 7.93 -6.96
CA ALA A 258 -2.12 8.36 -7.17
C ALA A 258 -1.87 9.80 -6.71
N ALA A 259 -2.80 10.71 -7.00
CA ALA A 259 -2.74 12.11 -6.58
C ALA A 259 -2.82 12.23 -5.05
N VAL A 260 -3.77 11.54 -4.42
CA VAL A 260 -3.94 11.55 -2.96
C VAL A 260 -2.73 10.93 -2.26
N LEU A 261 -2.18 9.80 -2.74
CA LEU A 261 -0.96 9.22 -2.18
C LEU A 261 0.19 10.22 -2.23
N SER A 262 0.39 10.88 -3.38
CA SER A 262 1.47 11.86 -3.57
C SER A 262 1.30 13.08 -2.66
N ALA A 263 0.09 13.63 -2.56
CA ALA A 263 -0.22 14.73 -1.67
C ALA A 263 -0.06 14.34 -0.18
N SER A 264 -0.54 13.15 0.18
CA SER A 264 -0.46 12.64 1.55
C SER A 264 0.98 12.42 2.00
N ALA A 265 1.88 11.97 1.12
CA ALA A 265 3.29 11.82 1.44
C ALA A 265 3.95 13.14 1.87
N LEU A 266 3.54 14.27 1.27
CA LEU A 266 4.01 15.61 1.65
C LEU A 266 3.33 16.13 2.93
N LEU A 267 2.02 15.94 3.03
CA LEU A 267 1.21 16.52 4.11
C LEU A 267 1.38 15.78 5.43
N VAL A 268 1.53 14.45 5.40
CA VAL A 268 1.62 13.61 6.61
C VAL A 268 2.80 14.01 7.48
N GLY A 269 3.96 14.32 6.89
CA GLY A 269 5.12 14.78 7.66
C GLY A 269 4.89 16.11 8.36
N ALA A 270 4.30 17.09 7.65
CA ALA A 270 3.99 18.40 8.21
C ALA A 270 2.90 18.33 9.29
N LEU A 271 1.88 17.51 9.06
CA LEU A 271 0.78 17.29 10.00
C LEU A 271 1.27 16.56 11.26
N ALA A 272 2.12 15.54 11.10
CA ALA A 272 2.73 14.82 12.23
C ALA A 272 3.49 15.77 13.17
N GLU A 273 4.25 16.72 12.62
CA GLU A 273 4.97 17.69 13.44
C GLU A 273 4.02 18.66 14.16
N ARG A 274 2.95 19.13 13.49
CA ARG A 274 1.92 19.97 14.13
C ARG A 274 1.21 19.25 15.28
N LEU A 275 0.78 18.00 15.03
CA LEU A 275 0.11 17.17 16.03
C LEU A 275 1.03 16.84 17.22
N ARG A 276 2.32 16.58 16.95
CA ARG A 276 3.33 16.37 17.99
C ARG A 276 3.50 17.59 18.88
N ARG A 277 3.49 18.81 18.31
CA ARG A 277 3.52 20.06 19.07
C ARG A 277 2.25 20.26 19.91
N ALA A 278 1.11 19.80 19.42
CA ALA A 278 -0.17 19.77 20.15
C ALA A 278 -0.24 18.65 21.22
N GLY A 279 0.84 17.86 21.40
CA GLY A 279 0.92 16.80 22.41
C GLY A 279 0.39 15.43 21.95
N ILE A 280 0.03 15.27 20.68
CA ILE A 280 -0.42 14.00 20.11
C ILE A 280 0.81 13.17 19.68
N PRO A 281 1.00 11.95 20.22
CA PRO A 281 2.11 11.09 19.83
C PRO A 281 2.03 10.68 18.36
N THR A 282 3.18 10.61 17.68
CA THR A 282 3.26 10.18 16.27
C THR A 282 2.70 8.76 16.07
N GLU A 283 2.85 7.91 17.08
CA GLU A 283 2.31 6.55 17.12
C GLU A 283 0.78 6.54 17.07
N LEU A 284 0.13 7.46 17.77
CA LEU A 284 -1.33 7.58 17.76
C LEU A 284 -1.82 8.11 16.41
N PHE A 285 -1.08 9.04 15.82
CA PHE A 285 -1.38 9.55 14.48
C PHE A 285 -1.26 8.44 13.42
N LEU A 286 -0.20 7.62 13.48
CA LEU A 286 -0.05 6.43 12.63
C LEU A 286 -1.24 5.47 12.77
N ALA A 287 -1.61 5.13 14.01
CA ALA A 287 -2.74 4.24 14.26
C ALA A 287 -4.07 4.83 13.76
N GLY A 288 -4.30 6.13 13.97
CA GLY A 288 -5.50 6.84 13.51
C GLY A 288 -5.63 6.87 12.00
N THR A 289 -4.52 7.13 11.28
CA THR A 289 -4.50 7.13 9.81
C THR A 289 -4.83 5.74 9.25
N LEU A 290 -4.25 4.68 9.83
CA LEU A 290 -4.52 3.32 9.40
C LEU A 290 -5.93 2.84 9.81
N ALA A 291 -6.41 3.21 10.99
CA ALA A 291 -7.79 2.92 11.40
C ALA A 291 -8.81 3.58 10.45
N LEU A 292 -8.55 4.80 10.00
CA LEU A 292 -9.40 5.47 9.01
C LEU A 292 -9.38 4.73 7.65
N SER A 293 -8.21 4.26 7.22
CA SER A 293 -8.10 3.43 6.00
C SER A 293 -8.86 2.10 6.14
N MET A 294 -8.80 1.46 7.32
CA MET A 294 -9.57 0.24 7.61
C MET A 294 -11.07 0.50 7.63
N ALA A 295 -11.50 1.65 8.18
CA ALA A 295 -12.91 2.06 8.16
C ALA A 295 -13.43 2.29 6.73
N ALA A 296 -12.61 2.85 5.84
CA ALA A 296 -12.96 3.00 4.43
C ALA A 296 -13.07 1.65 3.71
N GLN A 297 -12.16 0.69 3.97
CA GLN A 297 -12.28 -0.69 3.45
C GLN A 297 -13.55 -1.38 3.95
N LEU A 298 -13.89 -1.18 5.22
CA LEU A 298 -15.13 -1.71 5.78
C LEU A 298 -16.36 -1.08 5.12
N ALA A 299 -16.35 0.23 4.87
CA ALA A 299 -17.45 0.92 4.20
C ALA A 299 -17.68 0.36 2.78
N LEU A 300 -16.59 0.00 2.06
CA LEU A 300 -16.69 -0.70 0.78
C LEU A 300 -17.30 -2.10 0.92
N LEU A 301 -16.88 -2.87 1.94
CA LEU A 301 -17.40 -4.22 2.18
C LEU A 301 -18.87 -4.26 2.63
N LEU A 302 -19.34 -3.20 3.27
CA LEU A 302 -20.73 -3.07 3.74
C LEU A 302 -21.64 -2.34 2.74
N ASP A 303 -21.10 -2.00 1.57
CA ASP A 303 -21.79 -1.22 0.53
C ASP A 303 -22.50 0.02 1.10
N LEU A 304 -21.78 0.76 1.94
CA LEU A 304 -22.33 1.98 2.52
C LEU A 304 -22.50 3.05 1.44
N PRO A 305 -23.57 3.89 1.52
CA PRO A 305 -23.86 4.92 0.54
C PRO A 305 -22.87 6.11 0.62
N VAL A 306 -21.59 5.81 0.47
CA VAL A 306 -20.47 6.77 0.47
C VAL A 306 -19.76 6.69 -0.87
N SER A 307 -19.39 7.83 -1.43
CA SER A 307 -18.68 7.88 -2.70
C SER A 307 -17.42 7.01 -2.70
N SER A 308 -17.31 6.12 -3.69
CA SER A 308 -16.13 5.26 -3.90
C SER A 308 -14.84 6.08 -4.07
N TYR A 309 -14.92 7.26 -4.70
CA TYR A 309 -13.79 8.20 -4.81
C TYR A 309 -13.22 8.59 -3.44
N LEU A 310 -14.11 8.92 -2.48
CA LEU A 310 -13.69 9.28 -1.13
C LEU A 310 -13.05 8.08 -0.42
N LEU A 311 -13.66 6.90 -0.51
CA LEU A 311 -13.19 5.69 0.17
C LEU A 311 -11.82 5.24 -0.38
N PHE A 312 -11.66 5.15 -1.70
CA PHE A 312 -10.37 4.82 -2.32
C PHE A 312 -9.31 5.90 -2.08
N GLY A 313 -9.70 7.18 -2.02
CA GLY A 313 -8.82 8.28 -1.62
C GLY A 313 -8.28 8.11 -0.20
N ILE A 314 -9.13 7.79 0.78
CA ILE A 314 -8.73 7.53 2.17
C ILE A 314 -7.79 6.32 2.25
N ILE A 315 -8.07 5.24 1.52
CA ILE A 315 -7.21 4.05 1.47
C ILE A 315 -5.84 4.40 0.88
N ALA A 316 -5.81 5.18 -0.20
CA ALA A 316 -4.57 5.62 -0.83
C ALA A 316 -3.72 6.50 0.12
N ALA A 317 -4.35 7.39 0.90
CA ALA A 317 -3.66 8.20 1.91
C ALA A 317 -2.95 7.34 2.97
N GLY A 318 -3.50 6.16 3.30
CA GLY A 318 -2.87 5.17 4.16
C GLY A 318 -1.49 4.70 3.65
N GLY A 319 -1.25 4.74 2.35
CA GLY A 319 0.05 4.41 1.73
C GLY A 319 1.19 5.38 2.09
N ALA A 320 0.88 6.56 2.65
CA ALA A 320 1.89 7.51 3.13
C ALA A 320 2.44 7.18 4.54
N THR A 321 1.92 6.17 5.21
CA THR A 321 2.32 5.75 6.57
C THR A 321 3.81 5.40 6.76
N PRO A 322 4.60 5.00 5.73
CA PRO A 322 6.04 4.83 5.87
C PRO A 322 6.75 6.06 6.43
N VAL A 323 6.27 7.26 6.08
CA VAL A 323 6.84 8.52 6.59
C VAL A 323 6.79 8.57 8.12
N LEU A 324 5.68 8.13 8.72
CA LEU A 324 5.50 8.09 10.17
C LEU A 324 6.27 6.93 10.81
N SER A 325 6.15 5.74 10.26
CA SER A 325 6.75 4.52 10.83
C SER A 325 8.28 4.58 10.82
N PHE A 326 8.90 5.10 9.77
CA PHE A 326 10.34 5.32 9.71
C PHE A 326 10.80 6.35 10.73
N ALA A 327 10.06 7.45 10.90
CA ALA A 327 10.36 8.46 11.92
C ALA A 327 10.22 7.90 13.35
N ILE A 328 9.25 7.04 13.63
CA ILE A 328 9.07 6.40 14.92
C ILE A 328 10.24 5.42 15.21
N LEU A 329 10.60 4.57 14.23
CA LEU A 329 11.71 3.63 14.38
C LEU A 329 13.05 4.35 14.57
N ALA A 330 13.29 5.44 13.86
CA ALA A 330 14.50 6.27 14.04
C ALA A 330 14.62 6.85 15.47
N ARG A 331 13.52 6.97 16.21
CA ARG A 331 13.51 7.41 17.63
C ARG A 331 13.65 6.25 18.62
N TYR A 332 13.30 5.02 18.21
CA TYR A 332 13.39 3.84 19.07
C TYR A 332 14.79 3.21 19.07
N PHE A 333 15.53 3.42 18.01
CA PHE A 333 16.88 2.88 17.85
C PHE A 333 17.94 3.99 17.87
N PRO A 334 19.17 3.71 18.35
CA PRO A 334 20.30 4.63 18.25
C PRO A 334 20.55 5.02 16.78
N SER A 335 21.08 6.22 16.55
CA SER A 335 21.34 6.78 15.22
C SER A 335 22.14 5.85 14.30
N GLU A 336 23.10 5.10 14.87
CA GLU A 336 23.95 4.14 14.15
C GLU A 336 23.20 2.92 13.60
N VAL A 337 22.02 2.62 14.18
CA VAL A 337 21.20 1.44 13.86
C VAL A 337 19.87 1.83 13.19
N ALA A 338 19.43 3.07 13.33
CA ALA A 338 18.16 3.57 12.84
C ALA A 338 17.99 3.36 11.32
N GLY A 339 19.03 3.57 10.52
CA GLY A 339 19.00 3.31 9.08
C GLY A 339 18.74 1.83 8.75
N ARG A 340 19.31 0.90 9.54
CA ARG A 340 19.07 -0.54 9.38
C ARG A 340 17.68 -0.95 9.82
N ALA A 341 17.15 -0.34 10.88
CA ALA A 341 15.77 -0.56 11.32
C ALA A 341 14.77 -0.13 10.25
N ASN A 342 15.00 1.01 9.61
CA ASN A 342 14.19 1.49 8.49
C ASN A 342 14.30 0.57 7.26
N ALA A 343 15.51 0.08 6.94
CA ALA A 343 15.71 -0.89 5.86
C ALA A 343 14.99 -2.22 6.15
N ALA A 344 15.05 -2.71 7.40
CA ALA A 344 14.34 -3.91 7.83
C ALA A 344 12.81 -3.75 7.71
N LEU A 345 12.27 -2.57 8.06
CA LEU A 345 10.85 -2.25 7.83
C LEU A 345 10.53 -2.16 6.34
N GLY A 346 11.41 -1.59 5.52
CA GLY A 346 11.25 -1.51 4.07
C GLY A 346 11.11 -2.90 3.43
N VAL A 347 11.94 -3.86 3.84
CA VAL A 347 11.83 -5.27 3.41
C VAL A 347 10.48 -5.85 3.82
N LEU A 348 10.03 -5.61 5.07
CA LEU A 348 8.76 -6.10 5.54
C LEU A 348 7.57 -5.46 4.80
N ASN A 349 7.63 -4.16 4.48
CA ASN A 349 6.62 -3.46 3.69
C ASN A 349 6.45 -4.11 2.30
N MET A 350 7.56 -4.37 1.61
CA MET A 350 7.52 -5.01 0.28
C MET A 350 7.12 -6.49 0.36
N GLY A 351 7.59 -7.21 1.38
CA GLY A 351 7.17 -8.58 1.64
C GLY A 351 5.68 -8.70 1.93
N THR A 352 5.11 -7.75 2.65
CA THR A 352 3.67 -7.70 2.92
C THR A 352 2.88 -7.32 1.66
N ALA A 353 3.39 -6.41 0.83
CA ALA A 353 2.79 -6.11 -0.46
C ALA A 353 2.77 -7.36 -1.37
N PHE A 354 3.88 -8.11 -1.44
CA PHE A 354 3.93 -9.41 -2.10
C PHE A 354 2.85 -10.37 -1.57
N ALA A 355 2.81 -10.55 -0.25
CA ALA A 355 1.91 -11.52 0.37
C ALA A 355 0.44 -11.16 0.14
N LEU A 356 0.04 -9.90 0.33
CA LEU A 356 -1.33 -9.45 0.12
C LEU A 356 -1.74 -9.50 -1.35
N GLN A 357 -0.82 -9.14 -2.25
CA GLN A 357 -1.06 -9.21 -3.69
C GLN A 357 -1.36 -10.64 -4.15
N CYS A 358 -0.49 -11.59 -3.75
CA CYS A 358 -0.61 -13.00 -4.05
C CYS A 358 -1.84 -13.62 -3.38
N LEU A 359 -2.05 -13.35 -2.08
CA LEU A 359 -3.17 -13.89 -1.31
C LEU A 359 -4.52 -13.45 -1.88
N SER A 360 -4.65 -12.18 -2.26
CA SER A 360 -5.89 -11.69 -2.88
C SER A 360 -6.20 -12.45 -4.17
N GLY A 361 -5.20 -12.65 -5.04
CA GLY A 361 -5.38 -13.43 -6.28
C GLY A 361 -5.78 -14.88 -6.03
N LEU A 362 -5.12 -15.54 -5.07
CA LEU A 362 -5.44 -16.92 -4.70
C LEU A 362 -6.83 -17.06 -4.07
N ILE A 363 -7.27 -16.08 -3.30
CA ILE A 363 -8.63 -16.07 -2.75
C ILE A 363 -9.65 -15.87 -3.87
N ILE A 364 -9.48 -14.86 -4.73
CA ILE A 364 -10.42 -14.57 -5.82
C ILE A 364 -10.54 -15.75 -6.77
N ALA A 365 -9.44 -16.45 -7.07
CA ALA A 365 -9.42 -17.62 -7.95
C ALA A 365 -10.16 -18.86 -7.39
N GLN A 366 -10.72 -18.81 -6.17
CA GLN A 366 -11.59 -19.87 -5.66
C GLN A 366 -13.00 -19.82 -6.29
N TRP A 367 -13.34 -18.70 -6.92
CA TRP A 367 -14.61 -18.55 -7.65
C TRP A 367 -14.38 -18.72 -9.15
N THR A 368 -15.41 -19.17 -9.85
CA THR A 368 -15.39 -19.26 -11.32
C THR A 368 -15.55 -17.86 -11.92
N ALA A 369 -14.69 -17.56 -12.89
CA ALA A 369 -14.83 -16.33 -13.68
C ALA A 369 -15.89 -16.53 -14.79
N ASP A 370 -16.67 -15.51 -15.06
CA ASP A 370 -17.56 -15.41 -16.20
C ASP A 370 -17.08 -14.27 -17.11
N GLY A 371 -16.70 -14.59 -18.35
CA GLY A 371 -16.15 -13.61 -19.28
C GLY A 371 -14.91 -12.85 -18.78
N GLY A 372 -14.13 -13.42 -17.86
CA GLY A 372 -12.97 -12.77 -17.25
C GLY A 372 -13.28 -11.93 -16.01
N HIS A 373 -14.54 -11.84 -15.60
CA HIS A 373 -15.02 -11.13 -14.42
C HIS A 373 -15.32 -12.09 -13.27
N TYR A 374 -15.01 -11.68 -12.06
CA TYR A 374 -15.27 -12.47 -10.86
C TYR A 374 -16.45 -11.89 -10.07
N PRO A 375 -17.24 -12.73 -9.37
CA PRO A 375 -18.36 -12.24 -8.58
C PRO A 375 -17.89 -11.34 -7.43
N ALA A 376 -18.72 -10.37 -7.02
CA ALA A 376 -18.41 -9.41 -5.97
C ALA A 376 -17.90 -10.09 -4.68
N GLN A 377 -18.48 -11.24 -4.30
CA GLN A 377 -18.11 -12.01 -3.12
C GLN A 377 -16.63 -12.45 -3.13
N ALA A 378 -16.05 -12.70 -4.30
CA ALA A 378 -14.63 -13.06 -4.42
C ALA A 378 -13.72 -11.90 -4.01
N HIS A 379 -14.04 -10.70 -4.48
CA HIS A 379 -13.31 -9.47 -4.12
C HIS A 379 -13.53 -9.07 -2.67
N GLU A 380 -14.76 -9.21 -2.16
CA GLU A 380 -15.11 -8.95 -0.76
C GLU A 380 -14.35 -9.89 0.18
N ALA A 381 -14.26 -11.18 -0.15
CA ALA A 381 -13.50 -12.16 0.63
C ALA A 381 -12.01 -11.80 0.68
N ALA A 382 -11.40 -11.42 -0.45
CA ALA A 382 -10.00 -11.02 -0.52
C ALA A 382 -9.72 -9.75 0.28
N MET A 383 -10.55 -8.71 0.13
CA MET A 383 -10.44 -7.46 0.89
C MET A 383 -10.68 -7.70 2.39
N GLY A 384 -11.68 -8.51 2.75
CA GLY A 384 -12.02 -8.87 4.13
C GLY A 384 -10.88 -9.60 4.83
N ALA A 385 -10.21 -10.54 4.14
CA ALA A 385 -9.02 -11.22 4.68
C ALA A 385 -7.88 -10.24 4.96
N GLY A 386 -7.60 -9.32 4.04
CA GLY A 386 -6.61 -8.26 4.22
C GLY A 386 -6.96 -7.34 5.39
N LEU A 387 -8.23 -6.93 5.51
CA LEU A 387 -8.73 -6.10 6.60
C LEU A 387 -8.61 -6.81 7.96
N ALA A 388 -8.93 -8.10 8.04
CA ALA A 388 -8.79 -8.89 9.26
C ALA A 388 -7.34 -8.91 9.77
N LEU A 389 -6.36 -9.11 8.87
CA LEU A 389 -4.94 -9.05 9.23
C LEU A 389 -4.53 -7.66 9.75
N GLN A 390 -5.01 -6.58 9.12
CA GLN A 390 -4.76 -5.21 9.57
C GLN A 390 -5.35 -4.94 10.95
N LEU A 391 -6.56 -5.42 11.24
CA LEU A 391 -7.22 -5.28 12.53
C LEU A 391 -6.48 -6.04 13.64
N ILE A 392 -6.00 -7.25 13.36
CA ILE A 392 -5.14 -8.00 14.29
C ILE A 392 -3.88 -7.20 14.59
N ALA A 393 -3.22 -6.65 13.57
CA ALA A 393 -2.01 -5.84 13.77
C ALA A 393 -2.29 -4.56 14.56
N LEU A 394 -3.43 -3.90 14.33
CA LEU A 394 -3.85 -2.73 15.09
C LEU A 394 -4.12 -3.10 16.56
N ALA A 395 -4.79 -4.21 16.82
CA ALA A 395 -5.03 -4.71 18.18
C ALA A 395 -3.71 -5.00 18.92
N VAL A 396 -2.74 -5.66 18.26
CA VAL A 396 -1.39 -5.89 18.79
C VAL A 396 -0.65 -4.57 19.06
N PHE A 397 -0.74 -3.62 18.14
CA PHE A 397 -0.13 -2.30 18.31
C PHE A 397 -0.70 -1.53 19.50
N LEU A 398 -2.02 -1.57 19.69
CA LEU A 398 -2.74 -0.89 20.78
C LEU A 398 -2.65 -1.65 22.10
N ALA A 399 -2.27 -2.93 22.11
CA ALA A 399 -2.16 -3.73 23.31
C ALA A 399 -1.31 -3.00 24.39
N PRO A 400 -1.75 -2.99 25.64
CA PRO A 400 -1.05 -2.30 26.72
C PRO A 400 0.36 -2.86 26.88
N LYS A 401 1.38 -1.98 26.93
CA LYS A 401 2.75 -2.41 27.24
C LYS A 401 2.72 -3.22 28.52
N ARG A 402 3.15 -4.47 28.50
CA ARG A 402 3.57 -5.15 29.75
C ARG A 402 4.59 -4.23 30.40
N ARG A 403 4.22 -3.60 31.50
CA ARG A 403 5.13 -2.78 32.29
C ARG A 403 6.25 -3.70 32.74
N VAL A 404 7.45 -3.57 32.15
CA VAL A 404 8.64 -3.72 32.98
C VAL A 404 8.43 -2.63 34.02
N GLN A 405 8.07 -3.00 35.24
CA GLN A 405 8.00 -2.04 36.34
C GLN A 405 9.37 -1.39 36.34
N PRO A 406 9.50 -0.07 36.09
CA PRO A 406 10.73 0.59 36.43
C PRO A 406 10.81 0.36 37.93
N MET A 407 11.81 -0.38 38.34
CA MET A 407 12.20 -0.41 39.77
C MET A 407 12.11 1.04 40.23
N PRO A 408 11.35 1.39 41.28
CA PRO A 408 11.12 2.78 41.63
C PRO A 408 12.47 3.46 41.74
N MET A 409 12.85 4.24 40.72
CA MET A 409 14.20 4.84 40.65
C MET A 409 14.47 5.67 41.90
N ALA A 410 13.41 6.24 42.51
CA ALA A 410 13.48 6.91 43.80
C ALA A 410 13.97 5.97 44.91
N HIS A 411 13.51 4.71 44.94
CA HIS A 411 13.98 3.73 45.91
C HIS A 411 15.37 3.15 45.57
N ALA A 412 15.69 3.05 44.27
CA ALA A 412 17.01 2.62 43.82
C ALA A 412 18.06 3.73 44.04
N VAL A 413 17.71 4.98 43.77
CA VAL A 413 18.56 6.15 44.00
C VAL A 413 18.66 6.43 45.50
N ALA A 414 17.60 6.35 46.28
CA ALA A 414 17.64 6.49 47.74
C ALA A 414 18.51 5.40 48.39
N ARG A 415 18.37 4.14 47.92
CA ARG A 415 19.16 3.02 48.41
C ARG A 415 20.64 3.11 47.98
N ALA A 416 20.92 3.58 46.77
CA ALA A 416 22.28 3.80 46.27
C ALA A 416 23.00 4.98 46.97
N LEU A 417 22.22 5.96 47.46
CA LEU A 417 22.71 7.10 48.23
C LEU A 417 22.63 6.91 49.74
N GLY A 418 22.19 5.74 50.23
CA GLY A 418 22.11 5.41 51.65
C GLY A 418 20.99 6.11 52.42
N PHE A 419 19.96 6.63 51.72
CA PHE A 419 18.82 7.31 52.35
C PHE A 419 17.64 6.36 52.54
N ASP A 420 16.96 6.47 53.68
CA ASP A 420 15.69 5.79 53.93
C ASP A 420 14.55 6.44 53.13
N ALA A 421 13.59 5.64 52.69
CA ALA A 421 12.50 6.09 51.80
C ALA A 421 11.59 7.18 52.43
N SER A 422 11.62 7.32 53.77
CA SER A 422 10.91 8.35 54.55
C SER A 422 11.59 9.74 54.52
N ALA A 423 12.84 9.83 54.06
CA ALA A 423 13.64 11.05 54.14
C ALA A 423 13.58 11.95 52.90
N VAL A 424 12.50 11.86 52.08
CA VAL A 424 12.35 12.68 50.85
C VAL A 424 12.26 14.19 51.16
N GLU A 425 11.83 14.54 52.35
CA GLU A 425 11.70 15.98 52.77
C GLU A 425 13.06 16.59 53.13
N SER A 426 14.05 15.79 53.51
CA SER A 426 15.41 16.23 53.83
C SER A 426 16.36 16.29 52.61
N MET A 427 15.88 15.96 51.41
CA MET A 427 16.70 15.99 50.20
C MET A 427 17.06 17.43 49.77
N PRO A 428 18.27 17.68 49.23
CA PRO A 428 18.67 18.94 48.66
C PRO A 428 17.72 19.44 47.55
N ALA A 429 17.53 20.73 47.39
CA ALA A 429 16.56 21.35 46.47
C ALA A 429 16.64 20.84 45.03
N GLN A 430 17.85 20.56 44.53
CA GLN A 430 18.10 20.00 43.20
C GLN A 430 17.46 18.64 42.98
N TYR A 431 17.47 17.76 44.01
CA TYR A 431 16.84 16.44 43.92
C TYR A 431 15.31 16.53 44.02
N ARG A 432 14.77 17.48 44.80
CA ARG A 432 13.33 17.76 44.87
C ARG A 432 12.82 18.29 43.53
N ALA A 433 13.57 19.17 42.86
CA ALA A 433 13.26 19.64 41.50
C ALA A 433 13.23 18.48 40.47
N ALA A 434 14.24 17.61 40.48
CA ALA A 434 14.28 16.42 39.62
C ALA A 434 13.09 15.48 39.89
N LEU A 435 12.71 15.30 41.14
CA LEU A 435 11.57 14.46 41.54
C LEU A 435 10.23 15.07 41.06
N SER A 436 10.10 16.39 41.06
CA SER A 436 8.91 17.10 40.54
C SER A 436 8.77 16.97 39.02
N VAL A 437 9.88 17.05 38.28
CA VAL A 437 9.92 16.81 36.83
C VAL A 437 9.55 15.36 36.54
N TRP A 438 10.10 14.41 37.29
CA TRP A 438 9.78 12.98 37.17
C TRP A 438 8.29 12.68 37.48
N ARG A 439 7.71 13.26 38.56
CA ARG A 439 6.27 13.11 38.89
C ARG A 439 5.38 13.65 37.76
N ARG A 440 5.73 14.79 37.15
CA ARG A 440 5.02 15.33 35.99
C ARG A 440 5.11 14.37 34.79
N HIS A 441 6.29 13.83 34.54
CA HIS A 441 6.49 12.86 33.44
C HIS A 441 5.68 11.56 33.66
N VAL A 442 5.65 11.05 34.89
CA VAL A 442 4.83 9.87 35.26
C VAL A 442 3.33 10.15 35.15
N ALA A 443 2.87 11.35 35.54
CA ALA A 443 1.46 11.75 35.40
C ALA A 443 1.06 11.86 33.93
N GLN A 444 1.92 12.43 33.08
CA GLN A 444 1.73 12.50 31.63
C GLN A 444 1.70 11.10 31.00
N THR A 445 2.60 10.21 31.41
CA THR A 445 2.63 8.81 30.95
C THR A 445 1.36 8.04 31.39
N ARG A 446 0.81 8.34 32.57
CA ARG A 446 -0.46 7.75 33.04
C ARG A 446 -1.65 8.22 32.19
N ARG A 447 -1.75 9.51 31.87
CA ARG A 447 -2.79 10.06 30.98
C ARG A 447 -2.72 9.44 29.57
N GLN A 448 -1.51 9.30 29.03
CA GLN A 448 -1.29 8.61 27.76
C GLN A 448 -1.71 7.14 27.85
N ALA A 449 -1.37 6.43 28.94
CA ALA A 449 -1.78 5.04 29.12
C ALA A 449 -3.30 4.86 29.19
N THR A 450 -4.02 5.86 29.74
CA THR A 450 -5.48 5.84 29.77
C THR A 450 -6.06 6.08 28.37
N ALA A 451 -5.53 7.05 27.61
CA ALA A 451 -5.91 7.25 26.21
C ALA A 451 -5.68 6.00 25.35
N TRP A 452 -4.54 5.30 25.55
CA TRP A 452 -4.25 4.03 24.88
C TRP A 452 -5.24 2.91 25.26
N ARG A 453 -5.71 2.86 26.51
CA ARG A 453 -6.74 1.90 26.93
C ARG A 453 -8.08 2.16 26.23
N PHE A 454 -8.50 3.41 26.13
CA PHE A 454 -9.72 3.76 25.40
C PHE A 454 -9.60 3.44 23.92
N ALA A 455 -8.45 3.76 23.28
CA ALA A 455 -8.20 3.41 21.89
C ALA A 455 -8.18 1.89 21.66
N ALA A 456 -7.58 1.10 22.57
CA ALA A 456 -7.57 -0.36 22.49
C ALA A 456 -8.97 -0.96 22.64
N VAL A 457 -9.79 -0.45 23.57
CA VAL A 457 -11.17 -0.90 23.77
C VAL A 457 -12.03 -0.55 22.56
N ALA A 458 -11.91 0.67 22.02
CA ALA A 458 -12.63 1.10 20.83
C ALA A 458 -12.24 0.25 19.60
N SER A 459 -10.94 -0.04 19.43
CA SER A 459 -10.47 -0.92 18.34
C SER A 459 -10.92 -2.36 18.52
N MET A 460 -10.96 -2.86 19.75
CA MET A 460 -11.45 -4.21 20.04
C MET A 460 -12.95 -4.33 19.78
N ALA A 461 -13.74 -3.31 20.15
CA ALA A 461 -15.17 -3.24 19.83
C ALA A 461 -15.39 -3.18 18.31
N LEU A 462 -14.57 -2.40 17.59
CA LEU A 462 -14.58 -2.35 16.13
C LEU A 462 -14.21 -3.72 15.52
N CYS A 463 -13.15 -4.40 16.03
CA CYS A 463 -12.75 -5.74 15.60
C CYS A 463 -13.86 -6.79 15.82
N VAL A 464 -14.52 -6.76 16.97
CA VAL A 464 -15.62 -7.68 17.30
C VAL A 464 -16.83 -7.41 16.39
N GLY A 465 -17.17 -6.14 16.18
CA GLY A 465 -18.23 -5.74 15.24
C GLY A 465 -17.94 -6.20 13.82
N LEU A 466 -16.70 -6.06 13.37
CA LEU A 466 -16.23 -6.47 12.05
C LEU A 466 -16.15 -7.98 11.87
N ALA A 467 -15.65 -8.71 12.86
CA ALA A 467 -15.65 -10.17 12.84
C ALA A 467 -17.09 -10.71 12.81
N GLY A 468 -18.01 -10.06 13.51
CA GLY A 468 -19.43 -10.40 13.48
C GLY A 468 -20.07 -10.18 12.10
N THR A 469 -19.80 -9.03 11.48
CA THR A 469 -20.35 -8.72 10.13
C THR A 469 -19.70 -9.58 9.05
N LEU A 470 -18.40 -9.84 9.13
CA LEU A 470 -17.70 -10.75 8.22
C LEU A 470 -18.21 -12.19 8.35
N SER A 471 -18.44 -12.66 9.59
CA SER A 471 -19.05 -13.99 9.83
C SER A 471 -20.47 -14.06 9.26
N LEU A 472 -21.27 -13.00 9.39
CA LEU A 472 -22.61 -12.93 8.81
C LEU A 472 -22.57 -12.86 7.27
N ALA A 473 -21.60 -12.19 6.68
CA ALA A 473 -21.41 -12.13 5.23
C ALA A 473 -20.94 -13.48 4.66
N LEU A 474 -20.07 -14.20 5.38
CA LEU A 474 -19.60 -15.54 4.99
C LEU A 474 -20.65 -16.65 5.20
N ILE A 475 -21.63 -16.45 6.10
CA ILE A 475 -22.71 -17.40 6.39
C ILE A 475 -23.92 -17.20 5.45
N ARG A 476 -23.93 -16.15 4.61
CA ARG A 476 -24.99 -16.05 3.58
C ARG A 476 -24.89 -17.27 2.66
N PRO A 477 -25.89 -18.20 2.69
CA PRO A 477 -25.85 -19.34 1.80
C PRO A 477 -25.88 -18.81 0.36
N ALA A 478 -24.93 -19.23 -0.46
CA ALA A 478 -25.05 -19.08 -1.89
C ALA A 478 -26.37 -19.80 -2.28
N VAL A 479 -27.39 -19.04 -2.60
CA VAL A 479 -28.61 -19.62 -3.18
C VAL A 479 -28.22 -20.08 -4.57
N ALA A 480 -27.79 -21.34 -4.68
CA ALA A 480 -27.63 -21.99 -5.96
C ALA A 480 -29.01 -22.10 -6.57
N LEU A 481 -29.33 -21.25 -7.52
CA LEU A 481 -30.46 -21.47 -8.43
C LEU A 481 -30.11 -22.70 -9.27
N HIS A 482 -30.55 -23.88 -8.83
CA HIS A 482 -30.61 -25.03 -9.71
C HIS A 482 -31.73 -24.76 -10.72
N VAL A 483 -31.37 -24.28 -11.89
CA VAL A 483 -32.22 -24.35 -13.07
C VAL A 483 -32.24 -25.84 -13.45
N VAL A 484 -33.30 -26.52 -13.09
CA VAL A 484 -33.57 -27.86 -13.63
C VAL A 484 -34.02 -27.63 -15.06
N GLU A 485 -33.15 -27.87 -16.01
CA GLU A 485 -33.47 -27.94 -17.43
C GLU A 485 -34.25 -29.25 -17.63
N GLU A 486 -35.57 -29.17 -17.65
CA GLU A 486 -36.40 -30.30 -18.08
C GLU A 486 -36.18 -30.54 -19.58
N ASN A 487 -35.66 -31.72 -19.89
CA ASN A 487 -35.35 -32.18 -21.22
C ASN A 487 -36.65 -32.27 -22.05
N PRO A 488 -36.83 -31.53 -23.16
CA PRO A 488 -38.11 -31.47 -23.88
C PRO A 488 -38.42 -32.67 -24.77
N LEU A 489 -37.85 -33.86 -24.54
CA LEU A 489 -37.95 -35.01 -25.43
C LEU A 489 -39.03 -36.05 -25.06
N THR A 490 -39.95 -35.80 -24.11
CA THR A 490 -41.07 -36.73 -23.86
C THR A 490 -42.33 -35.99 -23.43
N SER A 491 -43.02 -35.32 -24.37
CA SER A 491 -44.48 -35.20 -24.35
C SER A 491 -44.99 -34.64 -25.67
N GLU A 492 -45.35 -35.53 -26.60
CA GLU A 492 -46.40 -35.24 -27.57
C GLU A 492 -47.70 -35.21 -26.79
N SER A 493 -48.34 -34.05 -26.70
CA SER A 493 -49.78 -33.79 -26.93
C SER A 493 -50.21 -32.49 -26.23
N ASP A 494 -50.93 -31.71 -27.02
CA ASP A 494 -51.86 -30.63 -26.70
C ASP A 494 -51.29 -29.28 -26.20
N GLY A 495 -51.55 -28.34 -27.08
CA GLY A 495 -51.22 -26.94 -26.99
C GLY A 495 -51.85 -26.18 -25.83
N ALA A 496 -50.96 -25.59 -25.04
CA ALA A 496 -51.04 -24.26 -24.43
C ALA A 496 -49.73 -24.01 -23.69
N PRO A 497 -49.11 -22.82 -23.74
CA PRO A 497 -47.91 -22.56 -22.97
C PRO A 497 -48.25 -22.48 -21.48
N SER A 498 -47.75 -23.43 -20.69
CA SER A 498 -47.87 -23.43 -19.23
C SER A 498 -47.00 -22.30 -18.66
N ALA A 499 -47.64 -21.35 -18.00
CA ALA A 499 -46.93 -20.33 -17.23
C ALA A 499 -46.20 -21.00 -16.05
N VAL A 500 -44.87 -20.89 -16.04
CA VAL A 500 -44.05 -21.37 -14.92
C VAL A 500 -44.30 -20.45 -13.72
N LYS A 501 -44.96 -20.98 -12.70
CA LYS A 501 -45.20 -20.28 -11.44
C LYS A 501 -43.97 -20.41 -10.57
N VAL A 502 -43.08 -19.40 -10.62
CA VAL A 502 -41.93 -19.30 -9.71
C VAL A 502 -42.43 -18.79 -8.36
N THR A 503 -42.55 -19.67 -7.38
CA THR A 503 -42.81 -19.29 -5.98
C THR A 503 -41.46 -19.01 -5.30
N MET A 504 -41.13 -17.72 -5.12
CA MET A 504 -40.05 -17.32 -4.24
C MET A 504 -40.50 -17.44 -2.78
N PRO A 505 -39.71 -18.00 -1.87
CA PRO A 505 -39.95 -17.86 -0.45
C PRO A 505 -39.71 -16.41 -0.04
N LEU A 506 -40.74 -15.73 0.42
CA LEU A 506 -40.65 -14.36 0.97
C LEU A 506 -39.78 -14.37 2.25
N LEU A 507 -38.75 -13.56 2.28
CA LEU A 507 -37.96 -13.31 3.47
C LEU A 507 -38.73 -12.41 4.45
N PRO A 508 -38.60 -12.57 5.78
CA PRO A 508 -39.52 -11.99 6.78
C PRO A 508 -39.50 -10.45 6.93
N TRP A 509 -38.76 -9.70 6.09
CA TRP A 509 -38.59 -8.23 6.18
C TRP A 509 -39.07 -7.45 4.95
N GLU A 510 -39.65 -8.10 3.93
CA GLU A 510 -40.20 -7.45 2.72
C GLU A 510 -41.66 -6.97 2.83
N SER A 511 -42.07 -6.44 3.98
CA SER A 511 -43.40 -5.83 4.11
C SER A 511 -43.41 -4.30 3.95
N THR A 512 -42.47 -3.71 3.23
CA THR A 512 -42.53 -2.28 2.88
C THR A 512 -42.82 -2.13 1.38
N ARG A 513 -44.04 -1.73 1.09
CA ARG A 513 -44.59 -1.54 -0.26
C ARG A 513 -43.84 -0.43 -1.00
N ILE A 514 -43.20 -0.79 -2.13
CA ILE A 514 -42.83 0.16 -3.17
C ILE A 514 -43.87 -0.02 -4.29
N PRO A 515 -44.59 1.02 -4.73
CA PRO A 515 -45.54 0.89 -5.83
C PRO A 515 -44.80 0.74 -7.17
N LEU A 516 -44.90 -0.40 -7.79
CA LEU A 516 -44.46 -0.63 -9.16
C LEU A 516 -45.31 0.20 -10.12
N LYS A 517 -44.65 1.04 -10.92
CA LYS A 517 -45.24 1.77 -12.04
C LYS A 517 -45.77 0.73 -13.08
N PRO A 518 -46.97 0.92 -13.66
CA PRO A 518 -47.48 -0.02 -14.65
C PRO A 518 -46.66 0.02 -15.96
N PRO A 519 -46.56 -1.09 -16.70
CA PRO A 519 -45.83 -1.14 -17.96
C PRO A 519 -46.45 -0.23 -19.00
N ILE A 520 -45.58 0.45 -19.76
CA ILE A 520 -45.97 1.28 -20.91
C ILE A 520 -46.61 0.37 -21.97
N GLN A 521 -47.89 0.62 -22.32
CA GLN A 521 -48.55 0.01 -23.44
C GLN A 521 -47.94 0.55 -24.73
N ASP A 522 -47.30 -0.33 -25.50
CA ASP A 522 -46.93 -0.07 -26.89
C ASP A 522 -48.19 0.14 -27.75
N SER A 523 -48.43 1.36 -28.16
CA SER A 523 -49.42 1.68 -29.18
C SER A 523 -48.83 1.33 -30.56
N ARG A 524 -49.13 0.15 -31.07
CA ARG A 524 -48.97 -0.17 -32.50
C ARG A 524 -50.03 0.57 -33.27
N ALA A 525 -49.62 1.55 -34.04
CA ALA A 525 -50.43 2.16 -35.09
C ALA A 525 -50.67 1.13 -36.20
N VAL A 526 -51.92 0.80 -36.40
CA VAL A 526 -52.42 0.04 -37.56
C VAL A 526 -52.38 1.02 -38.76
N VAL A 527 -51.59 0.69 -39.76
CA VAL A 527 -51.64 1.36 -41.09
C VAL A 527 -52.56 0.51 -41.95
N GLU A 528 -53.71 1.04 -42.31
CA GLU A 528 -54.56 0.50 -43.38
C GLU A 528 -53.94 0.81 -44.76
N PRO A 529 -54.04 -0.12 -45.73
CA PRO A 529 -53.61 0.16 -47.11
C PRO A 529 -54.76 0.77 -47.89
N ASP A 530 -54.53 1.90 -48.51
CA ASP A 530 -55.39 2.45 -49.56
C ASP A 530 -55.23 1.66 -50.87
N GLU A 531 -56.36 1.21 -51.43
CA GLU A 531 -56.57 0.84 -52.82
C GLU A 531 -57.54 1.85 -53.44
N PRO A 532 -57.60 1.94 -54.76
CA PRO A 532 -56.73 1.68 -55.92
C PRO A 532 -56.15 2.95 -56.56
#